data_f776ad0e742dc3b7e1180aa1812ad4f3
#
_entry.id   f776ad0e742dc3b7e1180aa1812ad4f3
#
_cell.length_a   1.000
_cell.length_b   1.000
_cell.length_c   1.000
_cell.angle_alpha   90.00
_cell.angle_beta   90.00
_cell.angle_gamma   90.00
#
_symmetry.space_group_name_H-M   'P 1'
#
loop_
_entity.id
_entity.type
_entity.pdbx_description
1 polymer ?
#
loop_
_entity_poly.entity_id
_entity_poly.type
_entity_poly.pdbx_seq_one_letter_code
_entity_poly.pdbx_strand_id
1 'polypeptide(L)'
;MLALLCKYSLNSAKCDEQTREYFEGLDEGYLSGECNVGEEEFEQIAEFLEECENIVIDSSFLAHSDAKNIFEFLQMLGKNVVLADGEQGEFKTDGELAPLKEPESFDGSVVFFMDEAEGSNLSDETKELIGSASFAAAAKVKDGDIVSVQANGADVVAKFKLEPQMKGTVALCRAKFSGYAFKLVKIVKTAQ
;
A
#
# COMPACT_ATOMS: atom_id res chain seq x y z
N MET A 1 -1.96 -6.44 -8.04
CA MET A 1 -1.37 -7.49 -7.20
C MET A 1 -2.41 -8.50 -6.71
N LEU A 2 -3.38 -8.14 -5.82
CA LEU A 2 -4.33 -9.14 -5.24
C LEU A 2 -5.12 -9.92 -6.30
N ALA A 3 -5.55 -9.29 -7.38
CA ALA A 3 -6.27 -9.97 -8.45
C ALA A 3 -5.45 -11.10 -9.10
N LEU A 4 -4.16 -10.84 -9.38
CA LEU A 4 -3.27 -11.89 -9.88
C LEU A 4 -3.02 -12.98 -8.82
N LEU A 5 -2.81 -12.59 -7.56
CA LEU A 5 -2.64 -13.56 -6.49
C LEU A 5 -3.86 -14.49 -6.37
N CYS A 6 -5.08 -13.96 -6.47
CA CYS A 6 -6.28 -14.79 -6.52
C CYS A 6 -6.28 -15.71 -7.74
N LYS A 7 -5.93 -15.20 -8.92
CA LYS A 7 -5.85 -16.00 -10.15
C LYS A 7 -4.93 -17.21 -9.98
N TYR A 8 -3.74 -17.03 -9.38
CA TYR A 8 -2.77 -18.10 -9.16
C TYR A 8 -3.10 -19.02 -7.98
N SER A 9 -3.84 -18.51 -6.98
CA SER A 9 -4.18 -19.30 -5.78
C SER A 9 -5.49 -20.08 -5.89
N LEU A 10 -6.42 -19.64 -6.74
CA LEU A 10 -7.74 -20.24 -6.84
C LEU A 10 -7.75 -21.44 -7.78
N ASN A 11 -8.41 -22.51 -7.35
CA ASN A 11 -8.69 -23.63 -8.23
C ASN A 11 -9.83 -23.24 -9.19
N SER A 12 -9.47 -22.91 -10.43
CA SER A 12 -10.42 -22.49 -11.47
C SER A 12 -11.58 -23.46 -11.69
N ALA A 13 -11.38 -24.76 -11.44
CA ALA A 13 -12.43 -25.77 -11.56
C ALA A 13 -13.52 -25.66 -10.47
N LYS A 14 -13.25 -24.93 -9.39
CA LYS A 14 -14.20 -24.70 -8.29
C LYS A 14 -14.85 -23.31 -8.34
N CYS A 15 -14.39 -22.45 -9.22
CA CYS A 15 -14.98 -21.12 -9.43
C CYS A 15 -16.23 -21.22 -10.29
N ASP A 16 -17.21 -20.33 -10.05
CA ASP A 16 -18.32 -20.13 -10.96
C ASP A 16 -17.84 -19.55 -12.30
N GLU A 17 -18.71 -19.55 -13.30
CA GLU A 17 -18.38 -19.12 -14.65
C GLU A 17 -17.98 -17.64 -14.68
N GLN A 18 -18.71 -16.79 -13.98
CA GLN A 18 -18.45 -15.34 -13.93
C GLN A 18 -17.07 -15.02 -13.31
N THR A 19 -16.72 -15.67 -12.22
CA THR A 19 -15.41 -15.55 -11.56
C THR A 19 -14.28 -16.01 -12.48
N ARG A 20 -14.49 -17.11 -13.20
CA ARG A 20 -13.51 -17.63 -14.16
C ARG A 20 -13.30 -16.65 -15.32
N GLU A 21 -14.36 -16.17 -15.95
CA GLU A 21 -14.30 -15.18 -17.03
C GLU A 21 -13.61 -13.90 -16.57
N TYR A 22 -13.85 -13.47 -15.33
CA TYR A 22 -13.18 -12.31 -14.75
C TYR A 22 -11.66 -12.48 -14.73
N PHE A 23 -11.17 -13.61 -14.21
CA PHE A 23 -9.73 -13.85 -14.12
C PHE A 23 -9.08 -14.17 -15.47
N GLU A 24 -9.79 -14.81 -16.40
CA GLU A 24 -9.30 -15.03 -17.77
C GLU A 24 -9.19 -13.70 -18.56
N GLY A 25 -10.04 -12.73 -18.25
CA GLY A 25 -10.02 -11.41 -18.87
C GLY A 25 -8.95 -10.46 -18.36
N LEU A 26 -8.17 -10.81 -17.34
CA LEU A 26 -7.12 -9.95 -16.80
C LEU A 26 -5.91 -9.84 -17.74
N ASP A 27 -5.44 -8.62 -17.96
CA ASP A 27 -4.14 -8.36 -18.61
C ASP A 27 -3.01 -8.63 -17.62
N GLU A 28 -2.53 -9.88 -17.58
CA GLU A 28 -1.49 -10.32 -16.66
C GLU A 28 -0.18 -9.58 -16.86
N GLY A 29 0.19 -9.30 -18.12
CA GLY A 29 1.43 -8.61 -18.43
C GLY A 29 1.44 -7.18 -17.89
N TYR A 30 0.35 -6.47 -18.08
CA TYR A 30 0.17 -5.13 -17.53
C TYR A 30 0.17 -5.15 -15.99
N LEU A 31 -0.66 -6.01 -15.38
CA LEU A 31 -0.79 -6.07 -13.92
C LEU A 31 0.49 -6.53 -13.22
N SER A 32 1.24 -7.46 -13.82
CA SER A 32 2.55 -7.89 -13.34
C SER A 32 3.55 -6.73 -13.40
N GLY A 33 3.57 -5.98 -14.50
CA GLY A 33 4.39 -4.79 -14.63
C GLY A 33 4.10 -3.73 -13.58
N GLU A 34 2.82 -3.44 -13.32
CA GLU A 34 2.37 -2.45 -12.33
C GLU A 34 2.73 -2.83 -10.88
N CYS A 35 2.72 -4.10 -10.53
CA CYS A 35 3.09 -4.54 -9.19
C CYS A 35 4.53 -5.02 -9.05
N ASN A 36 5.27 -5.09 -10.17
CA ASN A 36 6.64 -5.57 -10.23
C ASN A 36 6.83 -6.97 -9.59
N VAL A 37 5.85 -7.85 -9.81
CA VAL A 37 5.84 -9.24 -9.35
C VAL A 37 5.60 -10.13 -10.57
N GLY A 38 6.51 -11.06 -10.84
CA GLY A 38 6.43 -11.98 -11.98
C GLY A 38 5.56 -13.22 -11.68
N GLU A 39 5.30 -14.00 -12.72
CA GLU A 39 4.51 -15.23 -12.64
C GLU A 39 5.07 -16.22 -11.61
N GLU A 40 6.37 -16.51 -11.68
CA GLU A 40 7.05 -17.43 -10.75
C GLU A 40 6.94 -16.96 -9.30
N GLU A 41 6.96 -15.65 -9.07
CA GLU A 41 6.81 -15.08 -7.73
C GLU A 41 5.36 -15.20 -7.24
N PHE A 42 4.37 -15.05 -8.13
CA PHE A 42 2.97 -15.30 -7.76
C PHE A 42 2.72 -16.76 -7.40
N GLU A 43 3.30 -17.71 -8.15
CA GLU A 43 3.22 -19.14 -7.83
C GLU A 43 3.81 -19.43 -6.45
N GLN A 44 5.00 -18.89 -6.13
CA GLN A 44 5.64 -19.04 -4.83
C GLN A 44 4.80 -18.43 -3.69
N ILE A 45 4.21 -17.25 -3.92
CA ILE A 45 3.32 -16.63 -2.91
C ILE A 45 2.05 -17.47 -2.72
N ALA A 46 1.49 -18.02 -3.80
CA ALA A 46 0.32 -18.87 -3.72
C ALA A 46 0.60 -20.17 -2.93
N GLU A 47 1.73 -20.84 -3.19
CA GLU A 47 2.17 -22.00 -2.40
C GLU A 47 2.35 -21.62 -0.91
N PHE A 48 3.01 -20.51 -0.62
CA PHE A 48 3.17 -20.04 0.76
C PHE A 48 1.83 -19.77 1.45
N LEU A 49 0.86 -19.20 0.71
CA LEU A 49 -0.47 -18.93 1.23
C LEU A 49 -1.23 -20.21 1.60
N GLU A 50 -0.97 -21.34 0.96
CA GLU A 50 -1.61 -22.61 1.34
C GLU A 50 -1.34 -22.97 2.81
N GLU A 51 -0.14 -22.68 3.30
CA GLU A 51 0.29 -22.95 4.67
C GLU A 51 -0.16 -21.87 5.68
N CYS A 52 -0.61 -20.71 5.20
CA CYS A 52 -1.03 -19.61 6.06
C CYS A 52 -2.49 -19.74 6.51
N GLU A 53 -2.78 -19.42 7.77
CA GLU A 53 -4.15 -19.32 8.28
C GLU A 53 -4.68 -17.90 8.21
N ASN A 54 -3.79 -16.91 8.32
CA ASN A 54 -4.14 -15.50 8.45
C ASN A 54 -3.44 -14.64 7.40
N ILE A 55 -4.13 -13.60 6.94
CA ILE A 55 -3.57 -12.48 6.17
C ILE A 55 -3.67 -11.24 7.06
N VAL A 56 -2.54 -10.61 7.32
CA VAL A 56 -2.48 -9.38 8.13
C VAL A 56 -2.39 -8.19 7.19
N ILE A 57 -3.30 -7.24 7.35
CA ILE A 57 -3.35 -6.00 6.56
C ILE A 57 -3.38 -4.78 7.47
N ASP A 58 -2.95 -3.64 6.96
CA ASP A 58 -3.06 -2.35 7.63
C ASP A 58 -4.48 -1.78 7.52
N SER A 59 -5.00 -1.18 8.59
CA SER A 59 -6.38 -0.64 8.60
C SER A 59 -6.59 0.52 7.61
N SER A 60 -5.54 1.18 7.16
CA SER A 60 -5.66 2.23 6.14
C SER A 60 -6.25 1.74 4.83
N PHE A 61 -6.20 0.42 4.55
CA PHE A 61 -6.91 -0.18 3.41
C PHE A 61 -8.42 0.03 3.45
N LEU A 62 -9.02 0.21 4.62
CA LEU A 62 -10.45 0.54 4.77
C LEU A 62 -10.81 1.87 4.08
N ALA A 63 -9.86 2.77 4.01
CA ALA A 63 -10.01 4.08 3.36
C ALA A 63 -9.51 4.13 1.90
N HIS A 64 -9.11 2.99 1.34
CA HIS A 64 -8.72 2.91 -0.07
C HIS A 64 -9.94 3.09 -0.98
N SER A 65 -9.77 3.75 -2.13
CA SER A 65 -10.86 3.99 -3.09
C SER A 65 -11.52 2.70 -3.62
N ASP A 66 -10.77 1.62 -3.67
CA ASP A 66 -11.22 0.29 -4.10
C ASP A 66 -11.30 -0.72 -2.95
N ALA A 67 -11.49 -0.24 -1.70
CA ALA A 67 -11.54 -1.08 -0.51
C ALA A 67 -12.49 -2.28 -0.68
N LYS A 68 -13.69 -2.08 -1.24
CA LYS A 68 -14.64 -3.17 -1.50
C LYS A 68 -14.01 -4.27 -2.34
N ASN A 69 -13.44 -3.94 -3.49
CA ASN A 69 -12.84 -4.92 -4.40
C ASN A 69 -11.61 -5.61 -3.80
N ILE A 70 -10.82 -4.88 -3.00
CA ILE A 70 -9.70 -5.44 -2.24
C ILE A 70 -10.20 -6.52 -1.28
N PHE A 71 -11.28 -6.25 -0.56
CA PHE A 71 -11.85 -7.21 0.40
C PHE A 71 -12.50 -8.42 -0.27
N GLU A 72 -13.13 -8.24 -1.45
CA GLU A 72 -13.61 -9.37 -2.24
C GLU A 72 -12.45 -10.32 -2.59
N PHE A 73 -11.33 -9.81 -3.08
CA PHE A 73 -10.14 -10.63 -3.35
C PHE A 73 -9.61 -11.32 -2.09
N LEU A 74 -9.53 -10.61 -0.97
CA LEU A 74 -9.06 -11.18 0.30
C LEU A 74 -9.96 -12.31 0.78
N GLN A 75 -11.29 -12.16 0.64
CA GLN A 75 -12.26 -13.20 0.98
C GLN A 75 -12.10 -14.42 0.08
N MET A 76 -11.86 -14.22 -1.21
CA MET A 76 -11.66 -15.32 -2.17
C MET A 76 -10.45 -16.18 -1.83
N LEU A 77 -9.41 -15.62 -1.20
CA LEU A 77 -8.24 -16.40 -0.73
C LEU A 77 -8.58 -17.33 0.43
N GLY A 78 -9.77 -17.21 1.04
CA GLY A 78 -10.27 -18.15 2.06
C GLY A 78 -9.49 -18.17 3.37
N LYS A 79 -8.75 -17.07 3.66
CA LYS A 79 -7.94 -16.94 4.89
C LYS A 79 -8.60 -15.97 5.86
N ASN A 80 -8.23 -16.04 7.14
CA ASN A 80 -8.66 -15.05 8.13
C ASN A 80 -7.95 -13.72 7.86
N VAL A 81 -8.71 -12.64 7.66
CA VAL A 81 -8.16 -11.30 7.50
C VAL A 81 -8.10 -10.61 8.86
N VAL A 82 -6.91 -10.16 9.24
CA VAL A 82 -6.63 -9.52 10.54
C VAL A 82 -6.06 -8.13 10.30
N LEU A 83 -6.57 -7.13 11.01
CA LEU A 83 -6.00 -5.78 10.98
C LEU A 83 -4.79 -5.69 11.92
N ALA A 84 -3.69 -5.14 11.41
CA ALA A 84 -2.42 -5.06 12.14
C ALA A 84 -2.48 -4.21 13.42
N ASP A 85 -3.37 -3.23 13.44
CA ASP A 85 -3.61 -2.33 14.58
C ASP A 85 -4.66 -2.86 15.58
N GLY A 86 -5.17 -4.06 15.36
CA GLY A 86 -6.14 -4.71 16.25
C GLY A 86 -7.56 -4.13 16.15
N GLU A 87 -7.82 -3.21 15.23
CA GLU A 87 -9.19 -2.77 14.97
C GLU A 87 -10.04 -3.94 14.47
N GLN A 88 -11.29 -3.99 14.92
CA GLN A 88 -12.27 -4.95 14.40
C GLN A 88 -13.00 -4.30 13.22
N GLY A 89 -12.64 -4.68 12.01
CA GLY A 89 -13.35 -4.26 10.80
C GLY A 89 -14.35 -5.33 10.35
N GLU A 90 -15.62 -4.98 10.19
CA GLU A 90 -16.53 -5.82 9.40
C GLU A 90 -16.31 -5.52 7.92
N PHE A 91 -15.76 -6.49 7.20
CA PHE A 91 -15.63 -6.41 5.75
C PHE A 91 -16.95 -6.84 5.11
N LYS A 92 -17.67 -5.88 4.53
CA LYS A 92 -18.89 -6.18 3.78
C LYS A 92 -18.51 -6.55 2.35
N THR A 93 -18.62 -7.80 2.05
CA THR A 93 -18.48 -8.37 0.71
C THR A 93 -19.83 -8.86 0.22
N ASP A 94 -20.08 -8.80 -1.07
CA ASP A 94 -21.29 -9.32 -1.73
C ASP A 94 -21.00 -10.38 -2.79
N GLY A 95 -19.71 -10.75 -2.94
CA GLY A 95 -19.24 -11.73 -3.92
C GLY A 95 -19.09 -11.18 -5.34
N GLU A 96 -19.30 -9.87 -5.54
CA GLU A 96 -19.19 -9.25 -6.86
C GLU A 96 -17.85 -8.54 -7.05
N LEU A 97 -17.06 -9.00 -8.01
CA LEU A 97 -15.81 -8.35 -8.41
C LEU A 97 -16.10 -7.19 -9.37
N ALA A 98 -15.59 -6.01 -9.00
CA ALA A 98 -15.61 -4.87 -9.90
C ALA A 98 -14.43 -4.93 -10.89
N PRO A 99 -14.56 -4.38 -12.12
CA PRO A 99 -13.44 -4.23 -13.02
C PRO A 99 -12.28 -3.47 -12.36
N LEU A 100 -11.03 -3.93 -12.62
CA LEU A 100 -9.87 -3.21 -12.15
C LEU A 100 -9.77 -1.85 -12.83
N LYS A 101 -9.52 -0.83 -12.03
CA LYS A 101 -9.24 0.51 -12.54
C LYS A 101 -7.74 0.64 -12.81
N GLU A 102 -7.38 1.48 -13.76
CA GLU A 102 -5.99 1.91 -13.90
C GLU A 102 -5.54 2.56 -12.59
N PRO A 103 -4.33 2.20 -12.06
CA PRO A 103 -3.80 2.87 -10.89
C PRO A 103 -3.60 4.35 -11.16
N GLU A 104 -3.77 5.17 -10.14
CA GLU A 104 -3.42 6.59 -10.24
C GLU A 104 -1.94 6.72 -10.55
N SER A 105 -1.60 7.64 -11.48
CA SER A 105 -0.19 7.94 -11.76
C SER A 105 0.45 8.61 -10.55
N PHE A 106 1.52 7.98 -10.06
CA PHE A 106 2.35 8.52 -8.97
C PHE A 106 3.59 9.22 -9.52
N ASP A 107 3.42 10.06 -10.52
CA ASP A 107 4.50 10.90 -11.04
C ASP A 107 4.89 11.96 -9.99
N GLY A 108 5.79 11.60 -9.10
CA GLY A 108 6.24 12.52 -8.05
C GLY A 108 6.74 11.81 -6.80
N SER A 109 6.86 12.58 -5.74
CA SER A 109 7.27 12.04 -4.43
C SER A 109 6.11 11.34 -3.76
N VAL A 110 6.35 10.11 -3.30
CA VAL A 110 5.37 9.33 -2.57
C VAL A 110 5.83 9.10 -1.14
N VAL A 111 4.91 9.27 -0.20
CA VAL A 111 5.15 9.04 1.23
C VAL A 111 4.14 8.04 1.77
N PHE A 112 4.65 7.04 2.47
CA PHE A 112 3.85 6.17 3.32
C PHE A 112 3.78 6.78 4.72
N PHE A 113 2.58 7.18 5.13
CA PHE A 113 2.33 7.70 6.46
C PHE A 113 2.08 6.54 7.43
N MET A 114 2.73 6.61 8.59
CA MET A 114 2.52 5.66 9.67
C MET A 114 2.00 6.41 10.88
N ASP A 115 0.94 5.93 11.49
CA ASP A 115 0.46 6.48 12.74
C ASP A 115 1.51 6.37 13.84
N GLU A 116 1.54 7.36 14.72
CA GLU A 116 2.37 7.32 15.91
C GLU A 116 1.80 6.25 16.85
N ALA A 117 2.61 5.28 17.24
CA ALA A 117 2.23 4.32 18.25
C ALA A 117 1.86 5.08 19.55
N GLU A 118 0.71 4.76 20.15
CA GLU A 118 0.33 5.30 21.44
C GLU A 118 1.46 5.07 22.46
N GLY A 119 1.95 6.14 23.08
CA GLY A 119 3.06 6.09 24.04
C GLY A 119 4.45 6.34 23.46
N SER A 120 4.60 6.66 22.19
CA SER A 120 5.86 7.17 21.66
C SER A 120 6.11 8.57 22.23
N ASN A 121 7.12 8.69 23.10
CA ASN A 121 7.60 9.97 23.68
C ASN A 121 8.37 10.80 22.62
N LEU A 122 8.01 10.73 21.36
CA LEU A 122 8.54 11.64 20.35
C LEU A 122 7.93 13.01 20.61
N SER A 123 8.75 13.90 21.16
CA SER A 123 8.40 15.30 21.39
C SER A 123 7.78 15.87 20.10
N ASP A 124 6.71 16.59 20.25
CA ASP A 124 5.86 17.19 19.21
C ASP A 124 6.59 18.12 18.22
N GLU A 125 7.91 18.31 18.38
CA GLU A 125 8.60 19.45 17.76
C GLU A 125 9.17 19.19 16.37
N THR A 126 9.53 17.98 16.00
CA THR A 126 10.01 17.75 14.61
C THR A 126 9.82 16.29 14.20
N LYS A 127 8.91 16.04 13.31
CA LYS A 127 8.68 14.72 12.73
C LYS A 127 9.81 14.35 11.77
N GLU A 128 10.08 13.07 11.58
CA GLU A 128 11.07 12.58 10.62
C GLU A 128 10.41 12.14 9.33
N LEU A 129 10.98 12.58 8.21
CA LEU A 129 10.71 12.06 6.86
C LEU A 129 11.91 11.23 6.44
N ILE A 130 11.78 9.90 6.44
CA ILE A 130 12.88 8.98 6.17
C ILE A 130 12.79 8.52 4.72
N GLY A 131 13.82 8.77 3.92
CA GLY A 131 13.80 8.41 2.51
C GLY A 131 15.15 7.97 1.95
N SER A 132 15.11 7.34 0.79
CA SER A 132 16.29 6.88 0.05
C SER A 132 17.06 8.03 -0.62
N ALA A 133 18.23 7.72 -1.16
CA ALA A 133 18.96 8.64 -2.02
C ALA A 133 18.17 9.01 -3.31
N SER A 134 17.42 8.05 -3.86
CA SER A 134 16.56 8.29 -5.02
C SER A 134 15.41 9.24 -4.69
N PHE A 135 14.76 9.05 -3.54
CA PHE A 135 13.75 9.99 -3.06
C PHE A 135 14.32 11.39 -2.83
N ALA A 136 15.49 11.48 -2.16
CA ALA A 136 16.16 12.75 -1.89
C ALA A 136 16.48 13.53 -3.18
N ALA A 137 16.94 12.82 -4.22
CA ALA A 137 17.22 13.42 -5.52
C ALA A 137 15.93 13.89 -6.22
N ALA A 138 14.88 13.09 -6.25
CA ALA A 138 13.60 13.43 -6.86
C ALA A 138 12.92 14.61 -6.15
N ALA A 139 12.89 14.60 -4.82
CA ALA A 139 12.33 15.68 -4.00
C ALA A 139 13.27 16.91 -3.85
N LYS A 140 14.51 16.83 -4.36
CA LYS A 140 15.55 17.88 -4.25
C LYS A 140 15.84 18.29 -2.81
N VAL A 141 15.89 17.32 -1.90
CA VAL A 141 16.18 17.51 -0.48
C VAL A 141 17.51 16.89 -0.10
N LYS A 142 18.09 17.31 1.01
CA LYS A 142 19.33 16.77 1.59
C LYS A 142 19.08 16.34 3.02
N ASP A 143 19.92 15.44 3.51
CA ASP A 143 19.89 15.02 4.91
C ASP A 143 19.93 16.23 5.84
N GLY A 144 19.00 16.25 6.79
CA GLY A 144 18.84 17.35 7.75
C GLY A 144 17.97 18.52 7.29
N ASP A 145 17.54 18.60 6.03
CA ASP A 145 16.63 19.66 5.57
C ASP A 145 15.29 19.60 6.33
N ILE A 146 14.77 20.76 6.70
CA ILE A 146 13.40 20.88 7.20
C ILE A 146 12.46 21.09 6.01
N VAL A 147 11.44 20.26 5.91
CA VAL A 147 10.51 20.26 4.78
C VAL A 147 9.05 20.23 5.25
N SER A 148 8.19 20.87 4.46
CA SER A 148 6.74 20.68 4.55
C SER A 148 6.34 19.58 3.59
N VAL A 149 5.74 18.52 4.10
CA VAL A 149 5.16 17.39 3.36
C VAL A 149 3.67 17.68 3.23
N GLN A 150 3.22 18.00 2.02
CA GLN A 150 1.85 18.40 1.74
C GLN A 150 1.12 17.29 0.99
N ALA A 151 0.07 16.75 1.59
CA ALA A 151 -0.77 15.71 1.02
C ALA A 151 -2.24 15.90 1.41
N ASN A 152 -3.16 15.31 0.64
CA ASN A 152 -4.55 15.20 1.06
C ASN A 152 -4.65 14.43 2.38
N GLY A 153 -5.19 15.07 3.42
CA GLY A 153 -5.38 14.47 4.74
C GLY A 153 -4.15 14.40 5.64
N ALA A 154 -3.01 14.99 5.21
CA ALA A 154 -1.83 15.13 6.05
C ALA A 154 -0.93 16.27 5.53
N ASP A 155 -0.74 17.30 6.34
CA ASP A 155 0.25 18.36 6.12
C ASP A 155 1.19 18.37 7.32
N VAL A 156 2.46 18.05 7.09
CA VAL A 156 3.44 17.80 8.15
C VAL A 156 4.72 18.56 7.89
N VAL A 157 5.25 19.22 8.92
CA VAL A 157 6.63 19.70 8.90
C VAL A 157 7.53 18.60 9.47
N ALA A 158 8.53 18.19 8.71
CA ALA A 158 9.41 17.10 9.08
C ALA A 158 10.87 17.43 8.76
N LYS A 159 11.79 16.81 9.50
CA LYS A 159 13.22 16.80 9.19
C LYS A 159 13.50 15.61 8.28
N PHE A 160 14.05 15.86 7.11
CA PHE A 160 14.44 14.79 6.20
C PHE A 160 15.67 14.06 6.73
N LYS A 161 15.59 12.74 6.75
CA LYS A 161 16.64 11.82 7.13
C LYS A 161 16.94 10.88 5.99
N LEU A 162 18.17 10.89 5.51
CA LEU A 162 18.62 9.96 4.49
C LEU A 162 18.87 8.57 5.09
N GLU A 163 18.18 7.55 4.57
CA GLU A 163 18.43 6.16 4.88
C GLU A 163 19.12 5.47 3.70
N PRO A 164 20.45 5.20 3.80
CA PRO A 164 21.21 4.69 2.65
C PRO A 164 20.80 3.29 2.18
N GLN A 165 20.20 2.48 3.07
CA GLN A 165 19.77 1.12 2.73
C GLN A 165 18.39 1.09 2.06
N MET A 166 17.64 2.18 2.17
CA MET A 166 16.33 2.31 1.55
C MET A 166 16.45 2.51 0.04
N LYS A 167 15.60 1.85 -0.72
CA LYS A 167 15.58 1.92 -2.19
C LYS A 167 14.27 2.52 -2.69
N GLY A 168 14.25 2.91 -3.97
CA GLY A 168 13.07 3.48 -4.62
C GLY A 168 12.86 4.97 -4.30
N THR A 169 11.74 5.51 -4.78
CA THR A 169 11.36 6.93 -4.65
C THR A 169 10.26 7.14 -3.61
N VAL A 170 10.13 6.23 -2.67
CA VAL A 170 9.18 6.28 -1.56
C VAL A 170 9.90 6.72 -0.29
N ALA A 171 9.22 7.50 0.56
CA ALA A 171 9.68 7.82 1.90
C ALA A 171 8.64 7.40 2.96
N LEU A 172 9.09 7.30 4.20
CA LEU A 172 8.27 6.98 5.37
C LEU A 172 8.13 8.23 6.24
N CYS A 173 6.94 8.54 6.71
CA CYS A 173 6.71 9.64 7.64
C CYS A 173 5.80 9.19 8.79
N ARG A 174 6.26 9.34 10.03
CA ARG A 174 5.43 9.11 11.22
C ARG A 174 4.63 10.38 11.50
N ALA A 175 3.36 10.36 11.17
CA ALA A 175 2.47 11.47 11.43
C ALA A 175 1.00 11.02 11.35
N LYS A 176 0.14 11.71 12.07
CA LYS A 176 -1.30 11.51 11.92
C LYS A 176 -1.72 11.83 10.49
N PHE A 177 -2.56 10.97 9.94
CA PHE A 177 -3.10 11.13 8.59
C PHE A 177 -4.57 10.70 8.57
N SER A 178 -5.25 10.99 7.46
CA SER A 178 -6.59 10.47 7.21
C SER A 178 -6.64 9.80 5.83
N GLY A 179 -7.44 8.77 5.69
CA GLY A 179 -7.57 7.99 4.47
C GLY A 179 -6.46 6.97 4.28
N TYR A 180 -6.20 6.56 3.05
CA TYR A 180 -5.19 5.57 2.74
C TYR A 180 -3.78 6.10 3.02
N ALA A 181 -2.92 5.27 3.63
CA ALA A 181 -1.62 5.70 4.16
C ALA A 181 -0.60 6.09 3.08
N PHE A 182 -0.71 5.54 1.88
CA PHE A 182 0.19 5.80 0.76
C PHE A 182 -0.31 7.00 -0.04
N LYS A 183 0.47 8.08 -0.08
CA LYS A 183 0.03 9.36 -0.66
C LYS A 183 1.07 9.96 -1.59
N LEU A 184 0.59 10.49 -2.72
CA LEU A 184 1.34 11.46 -3.50
C LEU A 184 1.46 12.77 -2.72
N VAL A 185 2.67 13.29 -2.61
CA VAL A 185 2.95 14.48 -1.81
C VAL A 185 3.73 15.53 -2.60
N LYS A 186 3.55 16.78 -2.20
CA LYS A 186 4.43 17.88 -2.57
C LYS A 186 5.39 18.16 -1.42
N ILE A 187 6.68 18.08 -1.70
CA ILE A 187 7.74 18.43 -0.74
C ILE A 187 8.19 19.86 -0.97
N VAL A 188 8.11 20.67 0.06
CA VAL A 188 8.53 22.06 0.01
C VAL A 188 9.56 22.32 1.11
N LYS A 189 10.75 22.81 0.74
CA LYS A 189 11.73 23.23 1.75
C LYS A 189 11.20 24.43 2.51
N THR A 190 11.22 24.37 3.83
CA THR A 190 11.00 25.55 4.67
C THR A 190 12.29 26.36 4.71
N ALA A 191 12.21 27.64 4.37
CA ALA A 191 13.35 28.54 4.57
C ALA A 191 13.71 28.55 6.07
N GLN A 192 14.98 28.36 6.36
CA GLN A 192 15.53 28.56 7.70
C GLN A 192 15.51 30.01 8.07
#